data_5c00b9bdf920301558b97e2915d50ef5
#
_entry.id   5c00b9bdf920301558b97e2915d50ef5
#
_cell.length_a   1.000
_cell.length_b   1.000
_cell.length_c   1.000
_cell.angle_alpha   90.00
_cell.angle_beta   90.00
_cell.angle_gamma   90.00
#
_symmetry.space_group_name_H-M   'P 1'
#
loop_
_entity.id
_entity.type
_entity.pdbx_description
1 polymer ?
#
loop_
_entity_poly.entity_id
_entity_poly.type
_entity_poly.pdbx_seq_one_letter_code
_entity_poly.pdbx_strand_id
1 'polypeptide(L)'
;PRSTLFPYTTLFRSETQNYARLMQILSDAQENQLWMAITGSAGSGKTFACKQYSRDHQEVFYVSCDPDWTKREFFSVMLRKIGKEPSGLTLIQMKQKLVLQMRCLESPIIILDEADKLSDVVLNSFITLYNDIQYDCGVVMIATEFLFKRFDTGVRFNKKGFNELWSRIGRKCVP
;
A
#
# COMPACT_ATOMS: atom_id res chain seq x y z
N PRO A 1 35.58 -30.35 6.23
CA PRO A 1 35.35 -28.97 6.68
C PRO A 1 33.98 -28.55 6.20
N ARG A 2 33.06 -28.47 7.14
CA ARG A 2 31.71 -27.99 6.88
C ARG A 2 31.75 -26.46 6.97
N SER A 3 31.53 -25.77 5.87
CA SER A 3 31.33 -24.33 5.84
C SER A 3 29.98 -24.01 6.49
N THR A 4 30.05 -23.47 7.69
CA THR A 4 28.91 -22.85 8.36
C THR A 4 28.62 -21.52 7.65
N LEU A 5 27.72 -21.53 6.69
CA LEU A 5 27.15 -20.37 6.00
C LEU A 5 25.91 -19.92 6.79
N PHE A 6 26.07 -18.97 7.66
CA PHE A 6 25.64 -17.59 7.77
C PHE A 6 24.30 -17.32 8.44
N PRO A 7 24.27 -16.99 9.72
CA PRO A 7 23.21 -16.18 10.31
C PRO A 7 23.43 -14.65 10.13
N TYR A 8 24.58 -14.19 9.61
CA TYR A 8 24.93 -12.76 9.66
C TYR A 8 24.32 -11.87 8.58
N THR A 9 23.83 -12.42 7.47
CA THR A 9 23.26 -11.63 6.38
C THR A 9 21.87 -11.06 6.69
N THR A 10 21.16 -11.64 7.64
CA THR A 10 19.82 -11.16 8.02
C THR A 10 19.90 -10.00 9.02
N LEU A 11 20.86 -10.01 9.92
CA LEU A 11 21.07 -8.96 10.93
C LEU A 11 21.61 -7.65 10.34
N PHE A 12 22.48 -7.70 9.33
CA PHE A 12 23.04 -6.50 8.70
C PHE A 12 22.08 -5.77 7.75
N ARG A 13 20.99 -6.39 7.30
CA ARG A 13 20.02 -5.74 6.42
C ARG A 13 18.99 -4.88 7.17
N SER A 14 18.81 -5.06 8.45
CA SER A 14 17.81 -4.37 9.25
C SER A 14 18.23 -2.97 9.75
N GLU A 15 19.52 -2.62 9.65
CA GLU A 15 20.07 -1.38 10.25
C GLU A 15 20.46 -0.29 9.25
N THR A 16 19.99 -0.35 8.00
CA THR A 16 20.25 0.75 7.07
C THR A 16 19.37 1.95 7.42
N GLN A 17 19.90 3.18 7.25
CA GLN A 17 19.12 4.42 7.45
C GLN A 17 17.79 4.42 6.70
N ASN A 18 17.76 3.82 5.49
CA ASN A 18 16.55 3.68 4.70
C ASN A 18 15.50 2.76 5.36
N TYR A 19 15.95 1.67 5.99
CA TYR A 19 15.05 0.78 6.71
C TYR A 19 14.40 1.48 7.90
N ALA A 20 15.21 2.11 8.75
CA ALA A 20 14.70 2.84 9.93
C ALA A 20 13.74 3.96 9.53
N ARG A 21 14.08 4.73 8.48
CA ARG A 21 13.22 5.79 7.95
C ARG A 21 11.90 5.22 7.42
N LEU A 22 11.93 4.10 6.72
CA LEU A 22 10.72 3.48 6.17
C LEU A 22 9.82 2.94 7.29
N MET A 23 10.39 2.32 8.33
CA MET A 23 9.64 1.88 9.51
C MET A 23 8.95 3.06 10.21
N GLN A 24 9.65 4.20 10.36
CA GLN A 24 9.08 5.42 10.94
C GLN A 24 7.93 5.97 10.09
N ILE A 25 8.10 6.04 8.76
CA ILE A 25 7.05 6.52 7.85
C ILE A 25 5.80 5.61 7.93
N LEU A 26 5.99 4.29 8.02
CA LEU A 26 4.87 3.35 8.15
C LEU A 26 4.14 3.53 9.49
N SER A 27 4.87 3.73 10.59
CA SER A 27 4.30 4.04 11.91
C SER A 27 3.51 5.34 11.89
N ASP A 28 4.09 6.41 11.36
CA ASP A 28 3.42 7.71 11.21
C ASP A 28 2.15 7.59 10.35
N ALA A 29 2.21 6.80 9.27
CA ALA A 29 1.05 6.59 8.40
C ALA A 29 -0.05 5.78 9.08
N GLN A 30 0.30 4.81 9.92
CA GLN A 30 -0.64 4.02 10.69
C GLN A 30 -1.29 4.84 11.80
N GLU A 31 -0.49 5.55 12.60
CA GLU A 31 -0.95 6.32 13.76
C GLU A 31 -1.81 7.53 13.37
N ASN A 32 -1.51 8.15 12.23
CA ASN A 32 -2.17 9.37 11.76
C ASN A 32 -3.08 9.15 10.53
N GLN A 33 -3.39 7.91 10.18
CA GLN A 33 -4.23 7.52 9.04
C GLN A 33 -3.81 8.21 7.72
N LEU A 34 -2.49 8.30 7.47
CA LEU A 34 -1.98 9.00 6.31
C LEU A 34 -2.12 8.16 5.04
N TRP A 35 -2.45 8.86 3.95
CA TRP A 35 -2.43 8.31 2.59
C TRP A 35 -1.24 8.87 1.83
N MET A 36 -0.34 8.00 1.38
CA MET A 36 0.89 8.42 0.71
C MET A 36 1.44 7.37 -0.25
N ALA A 37 2.36 7.78 -1.11
CA ALA A 37 3.17 6.89 -1.91
C ALA A 37 4.64 7.03 -1.52
N ILE A 38 5.34 5.89 -1.43
CA ILE A 38 6.78 5.82 -1.21
C ILE A 38 7.39 5.23 -2.47
N THR A 39 8.23 6.00 -3.13
CA THR A 39 8.90 5.57 -4.35
C THR A 39 10.40 5.40 -4.12
N GLY A 40 11.02 4.58 -4.93
CA GLY A 40 12.47 4.38 -4.87
C GLY A 40 12.92 3.26 -5.79
N SER A 41 14.23 3.17 -6.00
CA SER A 41 14.83 2.19 -6.90
C SER A 41 14.52 0.74 -6.51
N ALA A 42 14.48 -0.15 -7.49
CA ALA A 42 14.38 -1.59 -7.23
C ALA A 42 15.55 -2.06 -6.34
N GLY A 43 15.28 -2.98 -5.43
CA GLY A 43 16.31 -3.49 -4.51
C GLY A 43 16.64 -2.61 -3.30
N SER A 44 15.98 -1.47 -3.10
CA SER A 44 16.21 -0.55 -1.96
C SER A 44 15.67 -1.08 -0.61
N GLY A 45 15.18 -2.32 -0.55
CA GLY A 45 14.74 -2.94 0.72
C GLY A 45 13.28 -2.63 1.11
N LYS A 46 12.50 -1.89 0.31
CA LYS A 46 11.12 -1.50 0.61
C LYS A 46 10.21 -2.68 0.96
N THR A 47 10.18 -3.68 0.10
CA THR A 47 9.38 -4.91 0.30
C THR A 47 9.76 -5.63 1.60
N PHE A 48 11.05 -5.69 1.92
CA PHE A 48 11.51 -6.32 3.17
C PHE A 48 10.99 -5.56 4.38
N ALA A 49 11.15 -4.25 4.42
CA ALA A 49 10.68 -3.42 5.53
C ALA A 49 9.16 -3.49 5.71
N CYS A 50 8.39 -3.44 4.62
CA CYS A 50 6.93 -3.56 4.68
C CYS A 50 6.46 -4.92 5.21
N LYS A 51 7.11 -6.01 4.78
CA LYS A 51 6.82 -7.36 5.31
C LYS A 51 7.20 -7.49 6.78
N GLN A 52 8.33 -6.91 7.17
CA GLN A 52 8.74 -6.91 8.58
C GLN A 52 7.76 -6.10 9.42
N TYR A 53 7.41 -4.88 8.97
CA TYR A 53 6.41 -4.05 9.63
C TYR A 53 5.08 -4.78 9.84
N SER A 54 4.61 -5.50 8.81
CA SER A 54 3.36 -6.26 8.88
C SER A 54 3.41 -7.49 9.81
N ARG A 55 4.59 -7.94 10.21
CA ARG A 55 4.76 -9.02 11.20
C ARG A 55 4.82 -8.51 12.63
N ASP A 56 5.40 -7.32 12.79
CA ASP A 56 5.71 -6.75 14.10
C ASP A 56 4.57 -5.87 14.65
N HIS A 57 3.62 -5.45 13.79
CA HIS A 57 2.52 -4.55 14.15
C HIS A 57 1.16 -5.17 13.85
N GLN A 58 0.18 -4.83 14.68
CA GLN A 58 -1.21 -5.28 14.52
C GLN A 58 -1.95 -4.40 13.50
N GLU A 59 -3.04 -4.91 12.95
CA GLU A 59 -3.92 -4.20 12.00
C GLU A 59 -3.21 -3.72 10.72
N VAL A 60 -2.12 -4.40 10.35
CA VAL A 60 -1.36 -4.11 9.13
C VAL A 60 -1.73 -5.09 8.02
N PHE A 61 -2.28 -4.58 6.94
CA PHE A 61 -2.74 -5.37 5.79
C PHE A 61 -1.79 -5.18 4.60
N TYR A 62 -0.70 -5.97 4.59
CA TYR A 62 0.27 -5.98 3.49
C TYR A 62 -0.25 -6.79 2.30
N VAL A 63 -0.22 -6.20 1.11
CA VAL A 63 -0.63 -6.80 -0.15
C VAL A 63 0.40 -6.48 -1.24
N SER A 64 0.90 -7.49 -1.95
CA SER A 64 1.70 -7.32 -3.16
C SER A 64 0.75 -7.23 -4.36
N CYS A 65 0.82 -6.11 -5.09
CA CYS A 65 -0.08 -5.84 -6.21
C CYS A 65 0.26 -6.67 -7.45
N ASP A 66 -0.76 -6.98 -8.24
CA ASP A 66 -0.64 -7.73 -9.47
C ASP A 66 -1.20 -6.91 -10.66
N PRO A 67 -0.53 -6.90 -11.84
CA PRO A 67 -0.96 -6.12 -12.99
C PRO A 67 -2.27 -6.61 -13.61
N ASP A 68 -2.62 -7.88 -13.41
CA ASP A 68 -3.81 -8.48 -14.00
C ASP A 68 -5.09 -8.23 -13.19
N TRP A 69 -4.98 -7.56 -12.05
CA TRP A 69 -6.14 -7.32 -11.21
C TRP A 69 -7.16 -6.36 -11.82
N THR A 70 -8.39 -6.84 -11.88
CA THR A 70 -9.59 -6.01 -12.01
C THR A 70 -9.96 -5.38 -10.65
N LYS A 71 -10.87 -4.39 -10.65
CA LYS A 71 -11.42 -3.85 -9.39
C LYS A 71 -11.98 -4.95 -8.47
N ARG A 72 -12.66 -5.95 -9.06
CA ARG A 72 -13.27 -7.03 -8.30
C ARG A 72 -12.21 -7.90 -7.62
N GLU A 73 -11.14 -8.23 -8.33
CA GLU A 73 -10.04 -9.01 -7.79
C GLU A 73 -9.30 -8.24 -6.70
N PHE A 74 -9.02 -6.96 -6.91
CA PHE A 74 -8.44 -6.10 -5.88
C PHE A 74 -9.25 -6.13 -4.58
N PHE A 75 -10.55 -5.84 -4.62
CA PHE A 75 -11.39 -5.86 -3.42
C PHE A 75 -11.55 -7.25 -2.82
N SER A 76 -11.53 -8.30 -3.65
CA SER A 76 -11.56 -9.70 -3.17
C SER A 76 -10.28 -10.05 -2.38
N VAL A 77 -9.12 -9.67 -2.89
CA VAL A 77 -7.83 -9.86 -2.19
C VAL A 77 -7.80 -9.08 -0.89
N MET A 78 -8.25 -7.82 -0.90
CA MET A 78 -8.33 -7.00 0.31
C MET A 78 -9.22 -7.63 1.37
N LEU A 79 -10.41 -8.11 1.00
CA LEU A 79 -11.33 -8.79 1.94
C LEU A 79 -10.69 -10.05 2.53
N ARG A 80 -10.04 -10.88 1.72
CA ARG A 80 -9.35 -12.08 2.23
C ARG A 80 -8.23 -11.71 3.21
N LYS A 81 -7.50 -10.63 2.94
CA LYS A 81 -6.43 -10.15 3.84
C LYS A 81 -6.94 -9.74 5.22
N ILE A 82 -8.13 -9.20 5.30
CA ILE A 82 -8.79 -8.87 6.57
C ILE A 82 -9.64 -10.02 7.13
N GLY A 83 -9.47 -11.24 6.62
CA GLY A 83 -10.18 -12.44 7.11
C GLY A 83 -11.66 -12.49 6.74
N LYS A 84 -12.07 -11.83 5.64
CA LYS A 84 -13.46 -11.84 5.17
C LYS A 84 -13.60 -12.55 3.83
N GLU A 85 -14.63 -13.36 3.70
CA GLU A 85 -14.93 -14.09 2.48
C GLU A 85 -15.64 -13.15 1.46
N PRO A 86 -15.11 -13.03 0.20
CA PRO A 86 -15.73 -12.22 -0.85
C PRO A 86 -16.80 -12.94 -1.67
N SER A 87 -16.95 -14.27 -1.53
CA SER A 87 -17.89 -15.07 -2.35
C SER A 87 -19.32 -14.57 -2.25
N GLY A 88 -20.02 -14.55 -3.39
CA GLY A 88 -21.42 -14.11 -3.47
C GLY A 88 -21.64 -12.60 -3.35
N LEU A 89 -20.60 -11.79 -3.07
CA LEU A 89 -20.73 -10.36 -2.96
C LEU A 89 -20.58 -9.66 -4.32
N THR A 90 -21.37 -8.61 -4.52
CA THR A 90 -21.15 -7.64 -5.60
C THR A 90 -19.92 -6.76 -5.29
N LEU A 91 -19.38 -6.06 -6.30
CA LEU A 91 -18.27 -5.13 -6.11
C LEU A 91 -18.59 -4.03 -5.07
N ILE A 92 -19.83 -3.52 -5.11
CA ILE A 92 -20.30 -2.51 -4.16
C ILE A 92 -20.30 -3.07 -2.73
N GLN A 93 -20.85 -4.28 -2.55
CA GLN A 93 -20.86 -4.93 -1.24
C GLN A 93 -19.46 -5.25 -0.71
N MET A 94 -18.54 -5.67 -1.59
CA MET A 94 -17.13 -5.88 -1.21
C MET A 94 -16.51 -4.59 -0.68
N LYS A 95 -16.70 -3.48 -1.40
CA LYS A 95 -16.19 -2.16 -0.99
C LYS A 95 -16.80 -1.74 0.34
N GLN A 96 -18.11 -1.82 0.50
CA GLN A 96 -18.80 -1.49 1.75
C GLN A 96 -18.30 -2.33 2.93
N LYS A 97 -18.14 -3.64 2.71
CA LYS A 97 -17.63 -4.55 3.74
C LYS A 97 -16.19 -4.22 4.16
N LEU A 98 -15.32 -3.84 3.20
CA LEU A 98 -13.97 -3.37 3.48
C LEU A 98 -14.00 -2.08 4.32
N VAL A 99 -14.78 -1.09 3.89
CA VAL A 99 -14.94 0.20 4.60
C VAL A 99 -15.41 -0.02 6.03
N LEU A 100 -16.47 -0.80 6.22
CA LEU A 100 -16.99 -1.11 7.55
C LEU A 100 -15.95 -1.80 8.43
N GLN A 101 -15.19 -2.73 7.87
CA GLN A 101 -14.15 -3.44 8.63
C GLN A 101 -13.02 -2.50 9.04
N MET A 102 -12.56 -1.59 8.16
CA MET A 102 -11.52 -0.60 8.52
C MET A 102 -11.99 0.32 9.66
N ARG A 103 -13.23 0.75 9.65
CA ARG A 103 -13.83 1.58 10.72
C ARG A 103 -13.98 0.88 12.06
N CYS A 104 -14.01 -0.45 12.08
CA CYS A 104 -14.11 -1.23 13.32
C CYS A 104 -12.76 -1.49 13.98
N LEU A 105 -11.64 -1.15 13.32
CA LEU A 105 -10.29 -1.32 13.82
C LEU A 105 -9.82 -0.01 14.46
N GLU A 106 -8.82 -0.10 15.33
CA GLU A 106 -8.32 1.06 16.09
C GLU A 106 -7.38 1.91 15.24
N SER A 107 -6.41 1.29 14.58
CA SER A 107 -5.41 1.98 13.78
C SER A 107 -4.97 1.12 12.57
N PRO A 108 -5.88 0.82 11.64
CA PRO A 108 -5.54 -0.02 10.51
C PRO A 108 -4.69 0.71 9.47
N ILE A 109 -3.79 -0.04 8.84
CA ILE A 109 -3.02 0.41 7.68
C ILE A 109 -3.04 -0.62 6.55
N ILE A 110 -3.24 -0.14 5.33
CA ILE A 110 -3.12 -0.92 4.10
C ILE A 110 -1.79 -0.57 3.44
N ILE A 111 -0.93 -1.55 3.26
CA ILE A 111 0.34 -1.41 2.53
C ILE A 111 0.22 -2.13 1.20
N LEU A 112 0.30 -1.38 0.11
CA LEU A 112 0.23 -1.89 -1.26
C LEU A 112 1.63 -1.88 -1.85
N ASP A 113 2.27 -3.03 -1.90
CA ASP A 113 3.59 -3.17 -2.51
C ASP A 113 3.48 -3.37 -4.03
N GLU A 114 4.44 -2.83 -4.78
CA GLU A 114 4.44 -2.83 -6.24
C GLU A 114 3.19 -2.15 -6.83
N ALA A 115 2.73 -1.05 -6.21
CA ALA A 115 1.49 -0.36 -6.58
C ALA A 115 1.53 0.24 -8.01
N ASP A 116 2.69 0.41 -8.60
CA ASP A 116 2.88 0.78 -10.00
C ASP A 116 2.36 -0.28 -10.99
N LYS A 117 2.18 -1.52 -10.56
CA LYS A 117 1.54 -2.59 -11.36
C LYS A 117 0.02 -2.42 -11.51
N LEU A 118 -0.63 -1.71 -10.60
CA LEU A 118 -2.08 -1.53 -10.65
C LEU A 118 -2.52 -0.78 -11.91
N SER A 119 -3.59 -1.23 -12.56
CA SER A 119 -4.20 -0.51 -13.68
C SER A 119 -4.79 0.83 -13.25
N ASP A 120 -4.94 1.80 -14.18
CA ASP A 120 -5.60 3.09 -13.90
C ASP A 120 -7.02 2.92 -13.38
N VAL A 121 -7.71 1.87 -13.82
CA VAL A 121 -9.07 1.53 -13.39
C VAL A 121 -9.10 1.17 -11.91
N VAL A 122 -8.10 0.42 -11.42
CA VAL A 122 -7.96 0.08 -10.00
C VAL A 122 -7.49 1.30 -9.21
N LEU A 123 -6.48 2.03 -9.69
CA LEU A 123 -6.00 3.27 -9.04
C LEU A 123 -7.12 4.28 -8.82
N ASN A 124 -8.01 4.49 -9.81
CA ASN A 124 -9.15 5.39 -9.67
C ASN A 124 -10.16 4.93 -8.59
N SER A 125 -10.15 3.65 -8.17
CA SER A 125 -10.98 3.20 -7.06
C SER A 125 -10.55 3.80 -5.72
N PHE A 126 -9.27 4.20 -5.58
CA PHE A 126 -8.76 4.84 -4.37
C PHE A 126 -9.32 6.24 -4.16
N ILE A 127 -9.83 6.91 -5.20
CA ILE A 127 -10.50 8.21 -5.07
C ILE A 127 -11.74 8.06 -4.18
N THR A 128 -12.58 7.06 -4.48
CA THR A 128 -13.79 6.82 -3.71
C THR A 128 -13.49 6.15 -2.37
N LEU A 129 -12.50 5.28 -2.31
CA LEU A 129 -12.08 4.66 -1.05
C LEU A 129 -11.53 5.71 -0.07
N TYR A 130 -10.73 6.66 -0.56
CA TYR A 130 -10.24 7.79 0.23
C TYR A 130 -11.38 8.56 0.91
N ASN A 131 -12.42 8.91 0.14
CA ASN A 131 -13.57 9.64 0.70
C ASN A 131 -14.27 8.85 1.82
N ASP A 132 -14.23 7.53 1.75
CA ASP A 132 -14.94 6.66 2.68
C ASP A 132 -14.13 6.37 3.97
N ILE A 133 -12.78 6.31 3.90
CA ILE A 133 -11.95 5.86 5.04
C ILE A 133 -10.71 6.71 5.33
N GLN A 134 -10.61 7.95 4.82
CA GLN A 134 -9.41 8.78 4.99
C GLN A 134 -9.06 9.13 6.44
N TYR A 135 -10.01 9.02 7.35
CA TYR A 135 -9.83 9.28 8.79
C TYR A 135 -9.85 7.99 9.63
N ASP A 136 -10.06 6.85 8.99
CA ASP A 136 -10.22 5.56 9.66
C ASP A 136 -9.07 4.60 9.34
N CYS A 137 -8.31 4.83 8.27
CA CYS A 137 -7.29 3.88 7.81
C CYS A 137 -6.16 4.57 7.06
N GLY A 138 -4.91 4.26 7.43
CA GLY A 138 -3.73 4.64 6.67
C GLY A 138 -3.61 3.82 5.36
N VAL A 139 -3.11 4.44 4.29
CA VAL A 139 -2.81 3.73 3.03
C VAL A 139 -1.45 4.15 2.50
N VAL A 140 -0.55 3.19 2.37
CA VAL A 140 0.80 3.43 1.83
C VAL A 140 0.99 2.61 0.57
N MET A 141 1.24 3.31 -0.54
CA MET A 141 1.60 2.71 -1.83
C MET A 141 3.11 2.66 -1.95
N ILE A 142 3.67 1.47 -2.04
CA ILE A 142 5.10 1.24 -2.29
C ILE A 142 5.28 0.95 -3.77
N ALA A 143 6.18 1.69 -4.42
CA ALA A 143 6.36 1.56 -5.86
C ALA A 143 7.79 1.91 -6.31
N THR A 144 8.06 1.75 -7.59
CA THR A 144 9.19 2.38 -8.25
C THR A 144 8.85 3.83 -8.61
N GLU A 145 9.85 4.61 -9.03
CA GLU A 145 9.63 5.99 -9.51
C GLU A 145 8.62 6.08 -10.69
N PHE A 146 8.32 4.95 -11.32
CA PHE A 146 7.37 4.88 -12.41
C PHE A 146 5.96 5.31 -11.97
N LEU A 147 5.53 4.99 -10.74
CA LEU A 147 4.22 5.43 -10.23
C LEU A 147 4.12 6.95 -10.18
N PHE A 148 5.18 7.62 -9.70
CA PHE A 148 5.24 9.08 -9.66
C PHE A 148 5.18 9.70 -11.06
N LYS A 149 6.00 9.19 -12.00
CA LYS A 149 5.98 9.63 -13.41
C LYS A 149 4.61 9.44 -14.05
N ARG A 150 3.93 8.34 -13.73
CA ARG A 150 2.58 8.03 -14.22
C ARG A 150 1.55 9.02 -13.68
N PHE A 151 1.62 9.39 -12.39
CA PHE A 151 0.75 10.42 -11.82
C PHE A 151 1.01 11.80 -12.44
N ASP A 152 2.26 12.23 -12.53
CA ASP A 152 2.65 13.49 -13.14
C ASP A 152 2.18 13.59 -14.61
N THR A 153 2.42 12.54 -15.38
CA THR A 153 1.95 12.45 -16.78
C THR A 153 0.42 12.51 -16.85
N GLY A 154 -0.28 11.77 -15.97
CA GLY A 154 -1.74 11.80 -15.93
C GLY A 154 -2.32 13.17 -15.62
N VAL A 155 -1.69 13.93 -14.72
CA VAL A 155 -2.06 15.30 -14.38
C VAL A 155 -1.80 16.23 -15.57
N ARG A 156 -0.61 16.17 -16.19
CA ARG A 156 -0.24 17.01 -17.35
C ARG A 156 -1.17 16.84 -18.53
N PHE A 157 -1.59 15.60 -18.81
CA PHE A 157 -2.52 15.30 -19.90
C PHE A 157 -3.99 15.31 -19.46
N ASN A 158 -4.27 15.84 -18.28
CA ASN A 158 -5.62 15.95 -17.72
C ASN A 158 -6.42 14.62 -17.78
N LYS A 159 -5.74 13.51 -17.51
CA LYS A 159 -6.35 12.18 -17.51
C LYS A 159 -7.35 12.07 -16.37
N LYS A 160 -8.55 11.54 -16.67
CA LYS A 160 -9.65 11.44 -15.71
C LYS A 160 -9.22 10.75 -14.39
N GLY A 161 -9.44 11.43 -13.28
CA GLY A 161 -9.16 10.95 -11.92
C GLY A 161 -7.72 11.21 -11.43
N PHE A 162 -6.76 11.55 -12.32
CA PHE A 162 -5.36 11.70 -11.91
C PHE A 162 -5.11 12.97 -11.09
N ASN A 163 -5.85 14.05 -11.33
CA ASN A 163 -5.77 15.26 -10.48
C ASN A 163 -6.19 14.95 -9.03
N GLU A 164 -7.23 14.14 -8.85
CA GLU A 164 -7.70 13.74 -7.52
C GLU A 164 -6.73 12.76 -6.85
N LEU A 165 -6.22 11.77 -7.58
CA LEU A 165 -5.19 10.86 -7.07
C LEU A 165 -3.94 11.62 -6.64
N TRP A 166 -3.48 12.57 -7.47
CA TRP A 166 -2.33 13.41 -7.15
C TRP A 166 -2.54 14.24 -5.89
N SER A 167 -3.71 14.85 -5.73
CA SER A 167 -3.99 15.66 -4.55
C SER A 167 -4.04 14.86 -3.25
N ARG A 168 -4.45 13.60 -3.31
CA ARG A 168 -4.66 12.73 -2.15
C ARG A 168 -3.42 11.91 -1.78
N ILE A 169 -2.71 11.42 -2.78
CA ILE A 169 -1.58 10.48 -2.60
C ILE A 169 -0.29 11.09 -3.15
N GLY A 170 -0.31 11.66 -4.35
CA GLY A 170 0.89 12.07 -5.08
C GLY A 170 1.67 13.22 -4.44
N ARG A 171 1.00 14.16 -3.79
CA ARG A 171 1.66 15.28 -3.08
C ARG A 171 2.45 14.83 -1.86
N LYS A 172 2.18 13.64 -1.35
CA LYS A 172 2.86 13.01 -0.21
C LYS A 172 3.80 11.90 -0.68
N CYS A 173 4.32 11.98 -1.91
CA CYS A 173 5.34 11.06 -2.39
C CYS A 173 6.67 11.32 -1.68
N VAL A 174 7.19 10.29 -1.05
CA VAL A 174 8.51 10.29 -0.43
C VAL A 174 9.43 9.46 -1.33
N PRO A 175 10.53 10.06 -1.85
CA PRO A 175 11.49 9.37 -2.70
C PRO A 175 12.40 8.43 -1.91
#